data_d410678b6f917c302097cbff2f3e706d
#
_entry.id   d410678b6f917c302097cbff2f3e706d
#
_cell.length_a   1.000
_cell.length_b   1.000
_cell.length_c   1.000
_cell.angle_alpha   90.00
_cell.angle_beta   90.00
_cell.angle_gamma   90.00
#
_symmetry.space_group_name_H-M   'P 1'
#
loop_
_entity.id
_entity.type
_entity.pdbx_description
1 polymer ?
#
loop_
_entity_poly.entity_id
_entity_poly.type
_entity_poly.pdbx_seq_one_letter_code
_entity_poly.pdbx_strand_id
1 'polypeptide(L)'
;MGVRVYYYMVAAVLGFGVLLPQHGRQKKAYIALMAVLHAFVCGWRYMYLTGDLLKYSWQYTRIYPVNGWFSEQVFDGGRNFGFAWLSKLLSLISNGNFQILLIVIAVVTEIAVAVIIYRYSPAPWLSYLLWDCFGFYIFGFSAIKQALAMGLLMFAFTGIMEERPRRFFFWTVLAGCIHTPAFVFLPAYWFAKSKLSLHKLLIYIASAGLIFLFRTQIVTFVSEFYYEEASYMVNDRLGGRFMMIVALLIAGVALRGFSGKNFSKLFNLIVIAAILQMFSGFDNVFTRLTDYYFQFLVLYLPMMFYPERDERLNNGYQIRHLALTHQQRSAAIFCVVLLAGMYYYTTNLNITITNATDDYLNYRFSWEVPVK
;
A
#
# COMPACT_ATOMS: atom_id res chain seq x y z
N MET A 1 16.33 0.03 20.89
CA MET A 1 15.56 -0.91 20.02
C MET A 1 15.80 -0.70 18.52
N GLY A 2 15.80 0.49 18.04
CA GLY A 2 16.27 0.88 16.70
C GLY A 2 15.77 0.02 15.54
N VAL A 3 16.61 -0.13 14.52
CA VAL A 3 16.35 -0.97 13.31
C VAL A 3 15.87 -2.39 13.64
N ARG A 4 16.21 -2.92 14.82
CA ARG A 4 15.88 -4.30 15.22
C ARG A 4 14.38 -4.59 15.25
N VAL A 5 13.53 -3.59 15.52
CA VAL A 5 12.07 -3.79 15.58
C VAL A 5 11.52 -4.26 14.23
N TYR A 6 12.03 -3.73 13.14
CA TYR A 6 11.59 -4.09 11.80
C TYR A 6 11.98 -5.52 11.43
N TYR A 7 13.17 -5.97 11.83
CA TYR A 7 13.58 -7.37 11.68
C TYR A 7 12.74 -8.30 12.54
N TYR A 8 12.38 -7.88 13.77
CA TYR A 8 11.51 -8.67 14.64
C TYR A 8 10.09 -8.81 14.06
N MET A 9 9.58 -7.78 13.38
CA MET A 9 8.28 -7.87 12.69
C MET A 9 8.32 -8.93 11.58
N VAL A 10 9.30 -8.88 10.69
CA VAL A 10 9.49 -9.88 9.63
C VAL A 10 9.70 -11.29 10.22
N ALA A 11 10.52 -11.40 11.27
CA ALA A 11 10.72 -12.67 11.96
C ALA A 11 9.43 -13.21 12.60
N ALA A 12 8.60 -12.34 13.19
CA ALA A 12 7.30 -12.71 13.74
C ALA A 12 6.33 -13.19 12.65
N VAL A 13 6.26 -12.47 11.52
CA VAL A 13 5.43 -12.87 10.36
C VAL A 13 5.80 -14.29 9.90
N LEU A 14 7.09 -14.55 9.70
CA LEU A 14 7.58 -15.85 9.24
C LEU A 14 7.43 -16.93 10.32
N GLY A 15 7.85 -16.66 11.55
CA GLY A 15 7.82 -17.62 12.66
C GLY A 15 6.38 -18.06 12.99
N PHE A 16 5.46 -17.13 13.21
CA PHE A 16 4.05 -17.47 13.43
C PHE A 16 3.38 -18.02 12.17
N GLY A 17 3.83 -17.63 10.97
CA GLY A 17 3.36 -18.20 9.70
C GLY A 17 3.67 -19.68 9.54
N VAL A 18 4.80 -20.13 10.10
CA VAL A 18 5.18 -21.56 10.16
C VAL A 18 4.45 -22.27 11.31
N LEU A 19 4.36 -21.66 12.47
CA LEU A 19 3.79 -22.27 13.68
C LEU A 19 2.27 -22.41 13.62
N LEU A 20 1.57 -21.47 12.99
CA LEU A 20 0.10 -21.46 12.91
C LEU A 20 -0.37 -21.89 11.52
N PRO A 21 -1.06 -23.03 11.38
CA PRO A 21 -1.64 -23.45 10.12
C PRO A 21 -2.52 -22.38 9.48
N GLN A 22 -2.35 -22.18 8.17
CA GLN A 22 -2.97 -21.10 7.42
C GLN A 22 -4.42 -21.42 6.97
N HIS A 23 -5.14 -22.24 7.75
CA HIS A 23 -6.54 -22.64 7.47
C HIS A 23 -7.41 -22.64 8.74
N GLY A 24 -8.71 -22.62 8.57
CA GLY A 24 -9.68 -22.71 9.64
C GLY A 24 -9.55 -21.61 10.71
N ARG A 25 -9.67 -22.00 11.98
CA ARG A 25 -9.57 -21.08 13.13
C ARG A 25 -8.17 -20.51 13.31
N GLN A 26 -7.15 -21.28 12.97
CA GLN A 26 -5.74 -20.87 13.12
C GLN A 26 -5.36 -19.78 12.12
N LYS A 27 -5.92 -19.80 10.90
CA LYS A 27 -5.80 -18.68 9.97
C LYS A 27 -6.33 -17.38 10.59
N LYS A 28 -7.49 -17.42 11.25
CA LYS A 28 -8.06 -16.24 11.94
C LYS A 28 -7.16 -15.77 13.08
N ALA A 29 -6.66 -16.69 13.89
CA ALA A 29 -5.77 -16.39 15.01
C ALA A 29 -4.46 -15.76 14.53
N TYR A 30 -3.85 -16.31 13.46
CA TYR A 30 -2.66 -15.75 12.85
C TYR A 30 -2.89 -14.30 12.38
N ILE A 31 -3.95 -14.06 11.61
CA ILE A 31 -4.26 -12.73 11.06
C ILE A 31 -4.56 -11.73 12.19
N ALA A 32 -5.32 -12.14 13.21
CA ALA A 32 -5.61 -11.30 14.35
C ALA A 32 -4.34 -10.94 15.14
N LEU A 33 -3.45 -11.93 15.36
CA LEU A 33 -2.18 -11.71 16.03
C LEU A 33 -1.29 -10.73 15.24
N MET A 34 -1.17 -10.92 13.92
CA MET A 34 -0.39 -9.99 13.07
C MET A 34 -0.99 -8.59 13.09
N ALA A 35 -2.30 -8.45 12.93
CA ALA A 35 -2.96 -7.14 12.98
C ALA A 35 -2.71 -6.41 14.32
N VAL A 36 -2.84 -7.11 15.45
CA VAL A 36 -2.58 -6.53 16.77
C VAL A 36 -1.11 -6.15 16.92
N LEU A 37 -0.18 -7.01 16.50
CA LEU A 37 1.25 -6.75 16.61
C LEU A 37 1.67 -5.53 15.77
N HIS A 38 1.22 -5.47 14.49
CA HIS A 38 1.52 -4.34 13.61
C HIS A 38 0.88 -3.04 14.12
N ALA A 39 -0.40 -3.09 14.53
CA ALA A 39 -1.08 -1.92 15.09
C ALA A 39 -0.41 -1.44 16.38
N PHE A 40 0.04 -2.38 17.24
CA PHE A 40 0.74 -2.03 18.47
C PHE A 40 2.08 -1.35 18.18
N VAL A 41 2.95 -1.97 17.38
CA VAL A 41 4.26 -1.40 17.06
C VAL A 41 4.10 -0.06 16.34
N CYS A 42 3.21 0.07 15.37
CA CYS A 42 2.99 1.31 14.65
C CYS A 42 2.30 2.37 15.53
N GLY A 43 1.30 2.00 16.33
CA GLY A 43 0.49 2.93 17.11
C GLY A 43 1.19 3.51 18.34
N TRP A 44 2.03 2.71 19.02
CA TRP A 44 2.74 3.14 20.24
C TRP A 44 4.17 3.62 20.00
N ARG A 45 4.55 3.90 18.75
CA ARG A 45 5.85 4.53 18.45
C ARG A 45 5.96 5.92 19.06
N TYR A 46 7.20 6.34 19.29
CA TYR A 46 7.47 7.70 19.74
C TYR A 46 6.92 8.74 18.75
N MET A 47 6.18 9.71 19.23
CA MET A 47 5.41 10.65 18.43
C MET A 47 6.24 11.63 17.60
N TYR A 48 7.53 11.76 17.87
CA TYR A 48 8.47 12.61 17.12
C TYR A 48 9.55 11.81 16.41
N LEU A 49 9.22 10.58 16.02
CA LEU A 49 10.17 9.66 15.35
C LEU A 49 10.69 10.22 14.02
N THR A 50 9.88 11.00 13.31
CA THR A 50 10.23 11.57 12.00
C THR A 50 9.87 13.05 11.92
N GLY A 51 10.52 13.79 11.00
CA GLY A 51 10.21 15.20 10.76
C GLY A 51 8.76 15.46 10.33
N ASP A 52 8.16 14.51 9.59
CA ASP A 52 6.76 14.59 9.20
C ASP A 52 5.83 14.44 10.41
N LEU A 53 6.13 13.53 11.34
CA LEU A 53 5.35 13.40 12.57
C LEU A 53 5.42 14.66 13.44
N LEU A 54 6.57 15.31 13.48
CA LEU A 54 6.71 16.59 14.19
C LEU A 54 5.76 17.65 13.61
N LYS A 55 5.68 17.77 12.27
CA LYS A 55 4.75 18.68 11.60
C LYS A 55 3.29 18.35 11.93
N TYR A 56 2.92 17.05 11.87
CA TYR A 56 1.55 16.63 12.22
C TYR A 56 1.21 16.86 13.69
N SER A 57 2.15 16.63 14.60
CA SER A 57 1.98 16.92 16.02
C SER A 57 1.73 18.41 16.26
N TRP A 58 2.49 19.27 15.60
CA TRP A 58 2.29 20.72 15.64
C TRP A 58 0.91 21.15 15.14
N GLN A 59 0.48 20.62 13.99
CA GLN A 59 -0.85 20.88 13.46
C GLN A 59 -1.94 20.41 14.43
N TYR A 60 -1.79 19.23 15.01
CA TYR A 60 -2.75 18.63 15.93
C TYR A 60 -2.90 19.48 17.22
N THR A 61 -1.81 19.93 17.78
CA THR A 61 -1.80 20.77 18.98
C THR A 61 -2.43 22.16 18.72
N ARG A 62 -2.19 22.71 17.52
CA ARG A 62 -2.79 23.99 17.11
C ARG A 62 -4.29 23.90 16.88
N ILE A 63 -4.78 22.79 16.35
CA ILE A 63 -6.20 22.56 16.07
C ILE A 63 -6.99 22.35 17.38
N TYR A 64 -6.38 21.80 18.43
CA TYR A 64 -7.08 21.47 19.67
C TYR A 64 -7.84 22.64 20.31
N PRO A 65 -7.23 23.81 20.57
CA PRO A 65 -7.91 24.93 21.23
C PRO A 65 -8.85 25.73 20.32
N VAL A 66 -8.83 25.49 19.00
CA VAL A 66 -9.58 26.31 18.04
C VAL A 66 -11.08 26.05 18.16
N ASN A 67 -11.88 27.09 18.28
CA ASN A 67 -13.33 27.00 18.24
C ASN A 67 -13.83 26.96 16.78
N GLY A 68 -14.67 25.95 16.48
CA GLY A 68 -15.27 25.78 15.16
C GLY A 68 -14.55 24.75 14.27
N TRP A 69 -15.33 24.14 13.39
CA TRP A 69 -14.88 23.07 12.47
C TRP A 69 -14.44 23.60 11.11
N PHE A 70 -14.81 24.83 10.78
CA PHE A 70 -14.58 25.47 9.49
C PHE A 70 -13.63 26.67 9.58
N SER A 71 -12.93 26.82 10.74
CA SER A 71 -11.92 27.86 10.87
C SER A 71 -10.75 27.60 9.92
N GLU A 72 -10.06 28.65 9.48
CA GLU A 72 -8.91 28.55 8.59
C GLU A 72 -7.82 27.60 9.14
N GLN A 73 -7.57 27.64 10.47
CA GLN A 73 -6.61 26.78 11.13
C GLN A 73 -6.97 25.28 11.06
N VAL A 74 -8.27 24.94 10.99
CA VAL A 74 -8.75 23.55 10.87
C VAL A 74 -8.83 23.13 9.41
N PHE A 75 -9.28 24.05 8.53
CA PHE A 75 -9.63 23.71 7.14
C PHE A 75 -8.47 23.85 6.15
N ASP A 76 -7.43 24.63 6.49
CA ASP A 76 -6.16 24.79 5.77
C ASP A 76 -6.33 24.74 4.22
N GLY A 77 -7.13 25.67 3.67
CA GLY A 77 -7.42 25.75 2.23
C GLY A 77 -8.23 24.60 1.65
N GLY A 78 -8.85 23.76 2.49
CA GLY A 78 -9.74 22.65 2.08
C GLY A 78 -9.05 21.40 1.59
N ARG A 79 -7.74 21.36 1.45
CA ARG A 79 -6.99 20.15 1.10
C ARG A 79 -6.97 19.20 2.29
N ASN A 80 -7.27 17.88 2.05
CA ASN A 80 -7.27 16.86 3.09
C ASN A 80 -8.19 17.19 4.30
N PHE A 81 -9.32 17.85 4.05
CA PHE A 81 -10.23 18.33 5.10
C PHE A 81 -10.74 17.20 6.00
N GLY A 82 -10.92 15.98 5.48
CA GLY A 82 -11.33 14.82 6.27
C GLY A 82 -10.27 14.43 7.31
N PHE A 83 -8.98 14.57 6.99
CA PHE A 83 -7.92 14.36 7.98
C PHE A 83 -7.91 15.47 9.04
N ALA A 84 -8.13 16.71 8.63
CA ALA A 84 -8.22 17.84 9.58
C ALA A 84 -9.39 17.65 10.56
N TRP A 85 -10.56 17.26 10.08
CA TRP A 85 -11.72 16.98 10.92
C TRP A 85 -11.52 15.77 11.83
N LEU A 86 -10.93 14.68 11.33
CA LEU A 86 -10.55 13.54 12.16
C LEU A 86 -9.57 13.97 13.26
N SER A 87 -8.56 14.76 12.91
CA SER A 87 -7.59 15.28 13.87
C SER A 87 -8.27 16.17 14.91
N LYS A 88 -9.18 17.05 14.50
CA LYS A 88 -9.97 17.88 15.41
C LYS A 88 -10.82 17.05 16.36
N LEU A 89 -11.56 16.07 15.84
CA LEU A 89 -12.39 15.19 16.65
C LEU A 89 -11.55 14.47 17.72
N LEU A 90 -10.45 13.84 17.28
CA LEU A 90 -9.59 13.08 18.19
C LEU A 90 -8.85 13.99 19.17
N SER A 91 -8.50 15.22 18.77
CA SER A 91 -7.85 16.17 19.68
C SER A 91 -8.76 16.58 20.84
N LEU A 92 -10.06 16.76 20.55
CA LEU A 92 -11.05 17.07 21.58
C LEU A 92 -11.26 15.89 22.55
N ILE A 93 -11.35 14.66 22.04
CA ILE A 93 -11.54 13.45 22.84
C ILE A 93 -10.30 13.14 23.69
N SER A 94 -9.11 13.43 23.17
CA SER A 94 -7.81 13.09 23.80
C SER A 94 -7.18 14.21 24.59
N ASN A 95 -7.88 15.35 24.75
CA ASN A 95 -7.31 16.56 25.35
C ASN A 95 -5.97 16.99 24.70
N GLY A 96 -5.91 16.93 23.38
CA GLY A 96 -4.72 17.31 22.61
C GLY A 96 -3.60 16.26 22.59
N ASN A 97 -3.82 15.06 23.08
CA ASN A 97 -2.81 14.00 23.04
C ASN A 97 -2.66 13.41 21.63
N PHE A 98 -1.58 13.77 20.94
CA PHE A 98 -1.30 13.34 19.56
C PHE A 98 -1.09 11.82 19.43
N GLN A 99 -0.63 11.13 20.49
CA GLN A 99 -0.44 9.68 20.47
C GLN A 99 -1.73 8.92 20.13
N ILE A 100 -2.88 9.44 20.55
CA ILE A 100 -4.19 8.83 20.26
C ILE A 100 -4.49 8.85 18.75
N LEU A 101 -4.13 9.92 18.03
CA LEU A 101 -4.25 9.96 16.58
C LEU A 101 -3.40 8.86 15.92
N LEU A 102 -2.16 8.67 16.36
CA LEU A 102 -1.26 7.65 15.84
C LEU A 102 -1.82 6.24 16.05
N ILE A 103 -2.34 5.97 17.27
CA ILE A 103 -2.95 4.67 17.60
C ILE A 103 -4.18 4.41 16.71
N VAL A 104 -5.08 5.39 16.59
CA VAL A 104 -6.30 5.24 15.78
C VAL A 104 -5.95 4.96 14.32
N ILE A 105 -5.02 5.70 13.73
CA ILE A 105 -4.58 5.48 12.34
C ILE A 105 -3.97 4.08 12.19
N ALA A 106 -3.09 3.66 13.07
CA ALA A 106 -2.47 2.35 13.04
C ALA A 106 -3.53 1.23 13.12
N VAL A 107 -4.46 1.32 14.08
CA VAL A 107 -5.52 0.32 14.27
C VAL A 107 -6.43 0.24 13.04
N VAL A 108 -6.89 1.38 12.50
CA VAL A 108 -7.76 1.39 11.31
C VAL A 108 -7.06 0.80 10.08
N THR A 109 -5.79 1.16 9.86
CA THR A 109 -5.01 0.66 8.73
C THR A 109 -4.80 -0.85 8.85
N GLU A 110 -4.37 -1.34 10.00
CA GLU A 110 -4.08 -2.77 10.18
C GLU A 110 -5.35 -3.65 10.21
N ILE A 111 -6.48 -3.12 10.67
CA ILE A 111 -7.78 -3.79 10.51
C ILE A 111 -8.12 -3.93 9.02
N ALA A 112 -7.91 -2.89 8.22
CA ALA A 112 -8.19 -2.95 6.79
C ALA A 112 -7.31 -3.99 6.09
N VAL A 113 -6.00 -4.04 6.39
CA VAL A 113 -5.07 -5.07 5.92
C VAL A 113 -5.53 -6.46 6.31
N ALA A 114 -5.85 -6.66 7.59
CA ALA A 114 -6.33 -7.94 8.10
C ALA A 114 -7.60 -8.42 7.38
N VAL A 115 -8.56 -7.51 7.14
CA VAL A 115 -9.82 -7.83 6.45
C VAL A 115 -9.58 -8.31 5.03
N ILE A 116 -8.74 -7.62 4.24
CA ILE A 116 -8.49 -8.04 2.86
C ILE A 116 -7.68 -9.33 2.79
N ILE A 117 -6.69 -9.50 3.67
CA ILE A 117 -5.89 -10.72 3.76
C ILE A 117 -6.79 -11.91 4.17
N TYR A 118 -7.64 -11.72 5.19
CA TYR A 118 -8.55 -12.76 5.62
C TYR A 118 -9.50 -13.22 4.51
N ARG A 119 -10.09 -12.26 3.79
CA ARG A 119 -11.11 -12.53 2.77
C ARG A 119 -10.53 -13.08 1.47
N TYR A 120 -9.38 -12.57 1.05
CA TYR A 120 -8.92 -12.77 -0.32
C TYR A 120 -7.54 -13.41 -0.44
N SER A 121 -6.73 -13.48 0.63
CA SER A 121 -5.42 -14.11 0.52
C SER A 121 -5.50 -15.62 0.71
N PRO A 122 -4.95 -16.40 -0.24
CA PRO A 122 -4.76 -17.84 -0.07
C PRO A 122 -3.55 -18.19 0.81
N ALA A 123 -2.62 -17.23 1.04
CA ALA A 123 -1.44 -17.41 1.87
C ALA A 123 -1.18 -16.16 2.75
N PRO A 124 -1.90 -16.01 3.89
CA PRO A 124 -1.82 -14.84 4.75
C PRO A 124 -0.41 -14.46 5.20
N TRP A 125 0.43 -15.45 5.53
CA TRP A 125 1.81 -15.19 5.93
C TRP A 125 2.63 -14.50 4.83
N LEU A 126 2.44 -14.90 3.56
CA LEU A 126 3.10 -14.26 2.44
C LEU A 126 2.56 -12.84 2.23
N SER A 127 1.26 -12.63 2.41
CA SER A 127 0.66 -11.29 2.31
C SER A 127 1.23 -10.32 3.35
N TYR A 128 1.36 -10.72 4.62
CA TYR A 128 1.97 -9.86 5.64
C TYR A 128 3.46 -9.65 5.39
N LEU A 129 4.19 -10.66 4.94
CA LEU A 129 5.59 -10.49 4.54
C LEU A 129 5.76 -9.42 3.45
N LEU A 130 4.88 -9.45 2.44
CA LEU A 130 4.90 -8.45 1.37
C LEU A 130 4.48 -7.06 1.87
N TRP A 131 3.54 -6.99 2.83
CA TRP A 131 3.13 -5.75 3.47
C TRP A 131 4.32 -5.06 4.16
N ASP A 132 5.13 -5.82 4.87
CA ASP A 132 6.34 -5.32 5.51
C ASP A 132 7.43 -4.99 4.50
N CYS A 133 7.80 -5.96 3.66
CA CYS A 133 8.99 -5.88 2.82
C CYS A 133 8.89 -4.84 1.70
N PHE A 134 7.70 -4.57 1.17
CA PHE A 134 7.52 -3.55 0.12
C PHE A 134 7.28 -2.14 0.67
N GLY A 135 7.44 -1.94 1.96
CA GLY A 135 7.41 -0.63 2.60
C GLY A 135 6.02 -0.06 2.87
N PHE A 136 4.95 -0.81 2.60
CA PHE A 136 3.58 -0.34 2.85
C PHE A 136 3.32 -0.11 4.34
N TYR A 137 3.85 -0.97 5.20
CA TYR A 137 3.78 -0.82 6.64
C TYR A 137 4.53 0.43 7.14
N ILE A 138 5.68 0.75 6.52
CA ILE A 138 6.52 1.89 6.90
C ILE A 138 5.81 3.23 6.70
N PHE A 139 4.88 3.35 5.75
CA PHE A 139 4.08 4.57 5.60
C PHE A 139 3.36 4.96 6.90
N GLY A 140 2.93 3.98 7.69
CA GLY A 140 2.34 4.22 8.99
C GLY A 140 3.24 5.00 9.96
N PHE A 141 4.56 4.95 9.77
CA PHE A 141 5.53 5.58 10.67
C PHE A 141 5.80 7.05 10.35
N SER A 142 5.48 7.53 9.16
CA SER A 142 5.72 8.93 8.77
C SER A 142 4.57 9.54 7.98
N ALA A 143 4.21 8.99 6.85
CA ALA A 143 3.20 9.51 5.93
C ALA A 143 1.79 9.10 6.39
N ILE A 144 1.39 9.46 7.61
CA ILE A 144 0.18 8.97 8.29
C ILE A 144 -1.12 9.24 7.53
N LYS A 145 -1.23 10.36 6.80
CA LYS A 145 -2.39 10.65 5.92
C LYS A 145 -2.49 9.63 4.80
N GLN A 146 -1.36 9.34 4.16
CA GLN A 146 -1.30 8.35 3.08
C GLN A 146 -1.59 6.94 3.60
N ALA A 147 -1.01 6.55 4.73
CA ALA A 147 -1.24 5.24 5.35
C ALA A 147 -2.73 5.02 5.66
N LEU A 148 -3.41 6.01 6.26
CA LEU A 148 -4.83 5.92 6.53
C LEU A 148 -5.65 5.83 5.23
N ALA A 149 -5.33 6.65 4.22
CA ALA A 149 -5.99 6.59 2.93
C ALA A 149 -5.79 5.23 2.24
N MET A 150 -4.58 4.64 2.29
CA MET A 150 -4.30 3.29 1.79
C MET A 150 -5.16 2.25 2.50
N GLY A 151 -5.31 2.31 3.83
CA GLY A 151 -6.21 1.44 4.59
C GLY A 151 -7.68 1.57 4.14
N LEU A 152 -8.17 2.80 3.94
CA LEU A 152 -9.53 3.03 3.45
C LEU A 152 -9.72 2.49 2.03
N LEU A 153 -8.71 2.59 1.16
CA LEU A 153 -8.75 2.00 -0.19
C LEU A 153 -8.76 0.47 -0.17
N MET A 154 -8.21 -0.18 0.86
CA MET A 154 -8.40 -1.63 1.05
C MET A 154 -9.86 -1.99 1.31
N PHE A 155 -10.60 -1.17 2.07
CA PHE A 155 -12.05 -1.34 2.18
C PHE A 155 -12.77 -1.04 0.85
N ALA A 156 -12.33 -0.03 0.07
CA ALA A 156 -12.85 0.22 -1.28
C ALA A 156 -12.66 -1.00 -2.19
N PHE A 157 -11.50 -1.66 -2.12
CA PHE A 157 -11.21 -2.86 -2.89
C PHE A 157 -12.19 -4.00 -2.62
N THR A 158 -12.74 -4.13 -1.41
CA THR A 158 -13.83 -5.10 -1.16
C THR A 158 -15.04 -4.83 -2.05
N GLY A 159 -15.32 -3.56 -2.36
CA GLY A 159 -16.37 -3.17 -3.30
C GLY A 159 -16.08 -3.59 -4.75
N ILE A 160 -14.81 -3.60 -5.16
CA ILE A 160 -14.38 -4.15 -6.47
C ILE A 160 -14.58 -5.67 -6.49
N MET A 161 -14.12 -6.36 -5.45
CA MET A 161 -14.20 -7.82 -5.38
C MET A 161 -15.63 -8.33 -5.38
N GLU A 162 -16.51 -7.68 -4.61
CA GLU A 162 -17.93 -8.04 -4.44
C GLU A 162 -18.86 -7.36 -5.46
N GLU A 163 -18.30 -6.58 -6.40
CA GLU A 163 -19.04 -5.82 -7.44
C GLU A 163 -20.10 -4.86 -6.86
N ARG A 164 -19.78 -4.24 -5.73
CA ARG A 164 -20.62 -3.27 -5.03
C ARG A 164 -20.12 -1.83 -5.25
N PRO A 165 -20.60 -1.11 -6.28
CA PRO A 165 -20.09 0.21 -6.63
C PRO A 165 -20.27 1.22 -5.49
N ARG A 166 -21.42 1.21 -4.80
CA ARG A 166 -21.68 2.16 -3.70
C ARG A 166 -20.64 2.03 -2.59
N ARG A 167 -20.23 0.79 -2.22
CA ARG A 167 -19.18 0.55 -1.23
C ARG A 167 -17.83 1.06 -1.72
N PHE A 168 -17.49 0.80 -2.98
CA PHE A 168 -16.25 1.26 -3.58
C PHE A 168 -16.16 2.79 -3.54
N PHE A 169 -17.17 3.48 -4.07
CA PHE A 169 -17.15 4.95 -4.13
C PHE A 169 -17.15 5.59 -2.76
N PHE A 170 -17.95 5.07 -1.80
CA PHE A 170 -17.95 5.58 -0.43
C PHE A 170 -16.55 5.58 0.19
N TRP A 171 -15.87 4.43 0.17
CA TRP A 171 -14.55 4.32 0.77
C TRP A 171 -13.47 5.09 -0.01
N THR A 172 -13.57 5.16 -1.34
CA THR A 172 -12.62 5.91 -2.17
C THR A 172 -12.77 7.41 -1.95
N VAL A 173 -13.99 7.92 -1.86
CA VAL A 173 -14.23 9.34 -1.55
C VAL A 173 -13.74 9.67 -0.15
N LEU A 174 -14.03 8.81 0.83
CA LEU A 174 -13.52 9.00 2.19
C LEU A 174 -11.99 9.02 2.24
N ALA A 175 -11.33 8.12 1.51
CA ALA A 175 -9.87 8.11 1.37
C ALA A 175 -9.34 9.41 0.74
N GLY A 176 -9.99 9.90 -0.31
CA GLY A 176 -9.66 11.17 -0.97
C GLY A 176 -9.86 12.40 -0.08
N CYS A 177 -10.86 12.38 0.81
CA CYS A 177 -11.05 13.43 1.83
C CYS A 177 -9.92 13.42 2.87
N ILE A 178 -9.39 12.24 3.22
CA ILE A 178 -8.24 12.10 4.14
C ILE A 178 -6.95 12.52 3.46
N HIS A 179 -6.73 12.08 2.22
CA HIS A 179 -5.55 12.40 1.43
C HIS A 179 -5.92 12.55 -0.04
N THR A 180 -6.01 13.79 -0.50
CA THR A 180 -6.53 14.15 -1.84
C THR A 180 -5.94 13.31 -2.98
N PRO A 181 -4.62 12.99 -3.02
CA PRO A 181 -4.06 12.13 -4.07
C PRO A 181 -4.70 10.73 -4.18
N ALA A 182 -5.38 10.24 -3.14
CA ALA A 182 -6.08 8.95 -3.18
C ALA A 182 -7.25 8.92 -4.18
N PHE A 183 -7.74 10.07 -4.65
CA PHE A 183 -8.71 10.13 -5.74
C PHE A 183 -8.20 9.50 -7.05
N VAL A 184 -6.87 9.35 -7.21
CA VAL A 184 -6.30 8.59 -8.33
C VAL A 184 -6.87 7.16 -8.43
N PHE A 185 -7.42 6.63 -7.33
CA PHE A 185 -8.01 5.28 -7.29
C PHE A 185 -9.44 5.21 -7.84
N LEU A 186 -10.12 6.34 -8.10
CA LEU A 186 -11.50 6.35 -8.65
C LEU A 186 -11.67 5.50 -9.92
N PRO A 187 -10.77 5.55 -10.92
CA PRO A 187 -10.90 4.74 -12.12
C PRO A 187 -10.78 3.23 -11.89
N ALA A 188 -10.19 2.81 -10.76
CA ALA A 188 -9.88 1.41 -10.45
C ALA A 188 -11.10 0.49 -10.57
N TYR A 189 -12.31 0.97 -10.23
CA TYR A 189 -13.52 0.17 -10.31
C TYR A 189 -13.82 -0.36 -11.71
N TRP A 190 -13.71 0.51 -12.71
CA TRP A 190 -13.98 0.13 -14.11
C TRP A 190 -12.85 -0.70 -14.70
N PHE A 191 -11.60 -0.31 -14.45
CA PHE A 191 -10.44 -1.06 -14.94
C PHE A 191 -10.40 -2.47 -14.36
N ALA A 192 -10.63 -2.62 -13.04
CA ALA A 192 -10.55 -3.91 -12.39
C ALA A 192 -11.63 -4.90 -12.87
N LYS A 193 -12.84 -4.43 -13.22
CA LYS A 193 -13.94 -5.30 -13.68
C LYS A 193 -13.67 -6.07 -14.96
N SER A 194 -12.78 -5.58 -15.75
CA SER A 194 -12.54 -6.13 -17.06
C SER A 194 -11.75 -7.45 -17.01
N LYS A 195 -12.23 -8.49 -17.70
CA LYS A 195 -11.51 -9.77 -17.80
C LYS A 195 -10.19 -9.59 -18.55
N LEU A 196 -9.14 -10.23 -18.08
CA LEU A 196 -7.86 -10.28 -18.79
C LEU A 196 -8.01 -11.17 -20.02
N SER A 197 -7.47 -10.73 -21.17
CA SER A 197 -7.42 -11.45 -22.42
C SER A 197 -6.19 -11.01 -23.21
N LEU A 198 -5.79 -11.79 -24.22
CA LEU A 198 -4.65 -11.42 -25.07
C LEU A 198 -4.86 -10.06 -25.74
N HIS A 199 -6.06 -9.83 -26.30
CA HIS A 199 -6.40 -8.56 -26.94
C HIS A 199 -6.23 -7.38 -25.97
N LYS A 200 -6.70 -7.53 -24.74
CA LYS A 200 -6.57 -6.50 -23.70
C LYS A 200 -5.10 -6.30 -23.27
N LEU A 201 -4.34 -7.37 -23.15
CA LEU A 201 -2.91 -7.28 -22.85
C LEU A 201 -2.17 -6.47 -23.94
N LEU A 202 -2.50 -6.70 -25.22
CA LEU A 202 -1.95 -5.93 -26.33
C LEU A 202 -2.35 -4.45 -26.25
N ILE A 203 -3.61 -4.14 -25.89
CA ILE A 203 -4.05 -2.76 -25.65
C ILE A 203 -3.26 -2.14 -24.51
N TYR A 204 -3.05 -2.84 -23.40
CA TYR A 204 -2.26 -2.33 -22.27
C TYR A 204 -0.81 -2.03 -22.67
N ILE A 205 -0.18 -2.94 -23.43
CA ILE A 205 1.19 -2.74 -23.91
C ILE A 205 1.26 -1.54 -24.87
N ALA A 206 0.33 -1.44 -25.81
CA ALA A 206 0.28 -0.32 -26.76
C ALA A 206 0.04 1.02 -26.04
N SER A 207 -0.93 1.05 -25.11
CA SER A 207 -1.23 2.25 -24.31
C SER A 207 -0.05 2.65 -23.42
N ALA A 208 0.60 1.68 -22.76
CA ALA A 208 1.77 1.93 -21.94
C ALA A 208 2.95 2.44 -22.77
N GLY A 209 3.17 1.88 -23.98
CA GLY A 209 4.18 2.36 -24.93
C GLY A 209 3.90 3.79 -25.38
N LEU A 210 2.64 4.11 -25.69
CA LEU A 210 2.24 5.46 -26.09
C LEU A 210 2.45 6.46 -24.94
N ILE A 211 1.99 6.11 -23.73
CA ILE A 211 2.19 6.93 -22.53
C ILE A 211 3.69 7.12 -22.27
N PHE A 212 4.49 6.08 -22.43
CA PHE A 212 5.94 6.17 -22.25
C PHE A 212 6.59 7.13 -23.24
N LEU A 213 6.19 7.10 -24.52
CA LEU A 213 6.70 8.02 -25.55
C LEU A 213 6.36 9.48 -25.26
N PHE A 214 5.19 9.75 -24.73
CA PHE A 214 4.69 11.10 -24.45
C PHE A 214 4.79 11.51 -22.97
N ARG A 215 5.48 10.74 -22.12
CA ARG A 215 5.49 10.98 -20.67
C ARG A 215 6.01 12.36 -20.27
N THR A 216 7.02 12.88 -20.96
CA THR A 216 7.57 14.21 -20.69
C THR A 216 6.53 15.29 -20.99
N GLN A 217 5.88 15.21 -22.16
CA GLN A 217 4.82 16.14 -22.56
C GLN A 217 3.62 16.10 -21.59
N ILE A 218 3.24 14.88 -21.15
CA ILE A 218 2.18 14.68 -20.16
C ILE A 218 2.55 15.36 -18.83
N VAL A 219 3.77 15.17 -18.34
CA VAL A 219 4.22 15.79 -17.09
C VAL A 219 4.27 17.31 -17.23
N THR A 220 4.84 17.84 -18.32
CA THR A 220 4.88 19.29 -18.57
C THR A 220 3.47 19.87 -18.59
N PHE A 221 2.55 19.26 -19.33
CA PHE A 221 1.15 19.70 -19.40
C PHE A 221 0.46 19.68 -18.02
N VAL A 222 0.62 18.60 -17.25
CA VAL A 222 0.03 18.51 -15.91
C VAL A 222 0.65 19.53 -14.95
N SER A 223 1.94 19.78 -15.10
CA SER A 223 2.64 20.75 -14.24
C SER A 223 2.18 22.17 -14.42
N GLU A 224 1.86 22.59 -15.64
CA GLU A 224 1.31 23.92 -15.92
C GLU A 224 0.02 24.20 -15.14
N PHE A 225 -0.75 23.17 -14.78
CA PHE A 225 -1.98 23.28 -13.98
C PHE A 225 -1.77 23.20 -12.47
N TYR A 226 -0.67 22.61 -12.01
CA TYR A 226 -0.50 22.27 -10.59
C TYR A 226 0.62 23.03 -9.88
N TYR A 227 1.59 23.61 -10.60
CA TYR A 227 2.77 24.24 -10.03
C TYR A 227 3.04 25.60 -10.67
N GLU A 228 3.04 26.65 -9.88
CA GLU A 228 3.41 28.00 -10.34
C GLU A 228 4.91 28.15 -10.65
N GLU A 229 5.75 27.30 -10.06
CA GLU A 229 7.20 27.20 -10.34
C GLU A 229 7.64 25.75 -10.37
N ALA A 230 7.79 25.20 -11.56
CA ALA A 230 8.24 23.84 -11.75
C ALA A 230 9.76 23.75 -11.94
N SER A 231 10.49 23.56 -10.87
CA SER A 231 11.88 23.07 -10.94
C SER A 231 11.86 21.53 -11.04
N TYR A 232 11.57 21.00 -12.23
CA TYR A 232 11.68 19.56 -12.46
C TYR A 232 13.15 19.19 -12.70
N MET A 233 13.71 18.37 -11.82
CA MET A 233 14.86 17.58 -12.22
C MET A 233 14.32 16.50 -13.18
N VAL A 234 14.52 16.72 -14.48
CA VAL A 234 14.18 15.74 -15.51
C VAL A 234 15.15 14.57 -15.40
N ASN A 235 14.88 13.67 -14.48
CA ASN A 235 15.55 12.38 -14.44
C ASN A 235 14.71 11.39 -15.22
N ASP A 236 14.99 11.28 -16.49
CA ASP A 236 14.25 10.45 -17.46
C ASP A 236 14.47 8.93 -17.25
N ARG A 237 15.13 8.51 -16.16
CA ARG A 237 15.46 7.11 -15.92
C ARG A 237 14.28 6.36 -15.30
N LEU A 238 13.93 5.23 -15.92
CA LEU A 238 13.03 4.27 -15.32
C LEU A 238 13.73 3.62 -14.12
N GLY A 239 13.12 3.74 -12.94
CA GLY A 239 13.67 3.15 -11.72
C GLY A 239 13.53 1.63 -11.69
N GLY A 240 14.37 0.96 -10.88
CA GLY A 240 14.31 -0.50 -10.69
C GLY A 240 12.94 -1.02 -10.25
N ARG A 241 12.16 -0.21 -9.52
CA ARG A 241 10.79 -0.55 -9.11
C ARG A 241 9.85 -0.72 -10.32
N PHE A 242 9.98 0.09 -11.37
CA PHE A 242 9.22 -0.10 -12.61
C PHE A 242 9.54 -1.43 -13.25
N MET A 243 10.82 -1.78 -13.41
CA MET A 243 11.25 -3.06 -13.99
C MET A 243 10.72 -4.25 -13.16
N MET A 244 10.73 -4.13 -11.85
CA MET A 244 10.17 -5.15 -10.95
C MET A 244 8.67 -5.33 -11.19
N ILE A 245 7.89 -4.26 -11.27
CA ILE A 245 6.43 -4.35 -11.52
C ILE A 245 6.16 -5.01 -12.88
N VAL A 246 6.91 -4.64 -13.91
CA VAL A 246 6.80 -5.28 -15.25
C VAL A 246 7.12 -6.77 -15.17
N ALA A 247 8.20 -7.16 -14.48
CA ALA A 247 8.55 -8.57 -14.28
C ALA A 247 7.44 -9.35 -13.56
N LEU A 248 6.80 -8.74 -12.54
CA LEU A 248 5.67 -9.33 -11.83
C LEU A 248 4.44 -9.51 -12.75
N LEU A 249 4.18 -8.57 -13.65
CA LEU A 249 3.09 -8.70 -14.63
C LEU A 249 3.39 -9.83 -15.64
N ILE A 250 4.61 -9.92 -16.14
CA ILE A 250 5.04 -11.01 -17.05
C ILE A 250 4.91 -12.37 -16.34
N ALA A 251 5.41 -12.48 -15.10
CA ALA A 251 5.27 -13.69 -14.30
C ALA A 251 3.80 -14.05 -14.05
N GLY A 252 2.94 -13.06 -13.81
CA GLY A 252 1.50 -13.28 -13.66
C GLY A 252 0.85 -13.89 -14.90
N VAL A 253 1.16 -13.37 -16.08
CA VAL A 253 0.67 -13.95 -17.35
C VAL A 253 1.24 -15.35 -17.57
N ALA A 254 2.53 -15.58 -17.31
CA ALA A 254 3.18 -16.87 -17.50
C ALA A 254 2.61 -17.96 -16.58
N LEU A 255 2.31 -17.63 -15.31
CA LEU A 255 1.87 -18.59 -14.30
C LEU A 255 0.35 -18.78 -14.25
N ARG A 256 -0.43 -17.74 -14.59
CA ARG A 256 -1.88 -17.76 -14.48
C ARG A 256 -2.60 -17.67 -15.82
N GLY A 257 -1.90 -17.30 -16.88
CA GLY A 257 -2.52 -17.03 -18.18
C GLY A 257 -3.57 -15.93 -18.04
N PHE A 258 -4.74 -16.15 -18.63
CA PHE A 258 -5.88 -15.23 -18.55
C PHE A 258 -7.02 -15.77 -17.66
N SER A 259 -6.70 -16.73 -16.77
CA SER A 259 -7.66 -17.38 -15.91
C SER A 259 -7.84 -16.65 -14.57
N GLY A 260 -9.06 -16.76 -14.04
CA GLY A 260 -9.39 -16.23 -12.72
C GLY A 260 -9.94 -14.81 -12.72
N LYS A 261 -11.21 -14.68 -12.30
CA LYS A 261 -11.90 -13.38 -12.22
C LYS A 261 -11.21 -12.45 -11.21
N ASN A 262 -10.86 -12.99 -10.04
CA ASN A 262 -10.25 -12.21 -8.97
C ASN A 262 -8.79 -11.88 -9.28
N PHE A 263 -8.05 -12.82 -9.86
CA PHE A 263 -6.68 -12.55 -10.33
C PHE A 263 -6.66 -11.48 -11.40
N SER A 264 -7.59 -11.50 -12.38
CA SER A 264 -7.70 -10.46 -13.42
C SER A 264 -7.94 -9.07 -12.83
N LYS A 265 -8.74 -8.96 -11.76
CA LYS A 265 -8.98 -7.69 -11.07
C LYS A 265 -7.67 -7.12 -10.47
N LEU A 266 -6.90 -7.97 -9.79
CA LEU A 266 -5.61 -7.58 -9.22
C LEU A 266 -4.59 -7.27 -10.30
N PHE A 267 -4.49 -8.08 -11.36
CA PHE A 267 -3.60 -7.83 -12.49
C PHE A 267 -3.83 -6.43 -13.09
N ASN A 268 -5.09 -6.07 -13.33
CA ASN A 268 -5.45 -4.77 -13.88
C ASN A 268 -5.02 -3.61 -12.96
N LEU A 269 -5.11 -3.77 -11.62
CA LEU A 269 -4.62 -2.76 -10.69
C LEU A 269 -3.09 -2.63 -10.73
N ILE A 270 -2.37 -3.75 -10.85
CA ILE A 270 -0.90 -3.73 -10.96
C ILE A 270 -0.45 -3.12 -12.31
N VAL A 271 -1.24 -3.28 -13.39
CA VAL A 271 -0.99 -2.56 -14.66
C VAL A 271 -1.05 -1.05 -14.47
N ILE A 272 -2.05 -0.54 -13.75
CA ILE A 272 -2.14 0.90 -13.46
C ILE A 272 -0.94 1.35 -12.60
N ALA A 273 -0.54 0.53 -11.62
CA ALA A 273 0.66 0.79 -10.83
C ALA A 273 1.91 0.91 -11.72
N ALA A 274 2.08 0.03 -12.73
CA ALA A 274 3.18 0.10 -13.68
C ALA A 274 3.15 1.40 -14.50
N ILE A 275 1.98 1.81 -14.98
CA ILE A 275 1.81 3.05 -15.74
C ILE A 275 2.18 4.28 -14.89
N LEU A 276 1.67 4.36 -13.67
CA LEU A 276 2.01 5.47 -12.76
C LEU A 276 3.50 5.48 -12.38
N GLN A 277 4.11 4.30 -12.23
CA GLN A 277 5.53 4.19 -11.89
C GLN A 277 6.47 4.69 -13.01
N MET A 278 6.02 4.76 -14.28
CA MET A 278 6.80 5.36 -15.37
C MET A 278 7.15 6.83 -15.14
N PHE A 279 6.35 7.52 -14.34
CA PHE A 279 6.51 8.93 -14.04
C PHE A 279 7.35 9.20 -12.77
N SER A 280 7.73 8.16 -12.04
CA SER A 280 8.43 8.30 -10.75
C SER A 280 9.81 8.98 -10.85
N GLY A 281 10.41 8.99 -12.05
CA GLY A 281 11.67 9.71 -12.29
C GLY A 281 11.52 11.23 -12.34
N PHE A 282 10.31 11.72 -12.60
CA PHE A 282 10.03 13.17 -12.65
C PHE A 282 9.74 13.75 -11.27
N ASP A 283 8.97 13.01 -10.44
CA ASP A 283 8.64 13.45 -9.08
C ASP A 283 8.28 12.24 -8.19
N ASN A 284 8.68 12.30 -6.91
CA ASN A 284 8.35 11.29 -5.90
C ASN A 284 6.84 11.17 -5.65
N VAL A 285 6.04 12.17 -5.99
CA VAL A 285 4.56 12.11 -5.91
C VAL A 285 4.03 10.95 -6.74
N PHE A 286 4.60 10.67 -7.91
CA PHE A 286 4.16 9.54 -8.75
C PHE A 286 4.44 8.19 -8.08
N THR A 287 5.52 8.06 -7.34
CA THR A 287 5.77 6.85 -6.53
C THR A 287 4.69 6.68 -5.47
N ARG A 288 4.29 7.75 -4.80
CA ARG A 288 3.20 7.73 -3.81
C ARG A 288 1.83 7.43 -4.44
N LEU A 289 1.56 7.92 -5.66
CA LEU A 289 0.36 7.57 -6.42
C LEU A 289 0.35 6.10 -6.82
N THR A 290 1.51 5.56 -7.22
CA THR A 290 1.68 4.14 -7.52
C THR A 290 1.30 3.27 -6.33
N ASP A 291 1.65 3.66 -5.10
CA ASP A 291 1.43 2.87 -3.89
C ASP A 291 -0.06 2.61 -3.61
N TYR A 292 -0.97 3.48 -4.02
CA TYR A 292 -2.42 3.24 -3.91
C TYR A 292 -2.90 2.02 -4.71
N TYR A 293 -2.21 1.68 -5.79
CA TYR A 293 -2.48 0.50 -6.60
C TYR A 293 -1.55 -0.66 -6.25
N PHE A 294 -0.27 -0.36 -6.03
CA PHE A 294 0.75 -1.37 -5.81
C PHE A 294 0.60 -2.11 -4.47
N GLN A 295 -0.04 -1.51 -3.47
CA GLN A 295 -0.33 -2.18 -2.20
C GLN A 295 -1.11 -3.50 -2.37
N PHE A 296 -1.87 -3.67 -3.45
CA PHE A 296 -2.58 -4.92 -3.74
C PHE A 296 -1.66 -6.06 -4.20
N LEU A 297 -0.35 -5.81 -4.32
CA LEU A 297 0.67 -6.84 -4.47
C LEU A 297 0.57 -7.90 -3.36
N VAL A 298 0.16 -7.51 -2.16
CA VAL A 298 -0.05 -8.40 -1.01
C VAL A 298 -1.10 -9.50 -1.26
N LEU A 299 -1.97 -9.30 -2.23
CA LEU A 299 -2.93 -10.31 -2.69
C LEU A 299 -2.54 -10.91 -4.05
N TYR A 300 -1.97 -10.10 -4.94
CA TYR A 300 -1.58 -10.50 -6.28
C TYR A 300 -0.57 -11.65 -6.29
N LEU A 301 0.53 -11.52 -5.54
CA LEU A 301 1.56 -12.55 -5.47
C LEU A 301 1.05 -13.86 -4.82
N PRO A 302 0.37 -13.87 -3.67
CA PRO A 302 -0.23 -15.08 -3.17
C PRO A 302 -1.19 -15.76 -4.15
N MET A 303 -2.07 -15.00 -4.82
CA MET A 303 -2.99 -15.58 -5.81
C MET A 303 -2.28 -16.09 -7.07
N MET A 304 -1.13 -15.53 -7.42
CA MET A 304 -0.32 -16.02 -8.52
C MET A 304 0.19 -17.45 -8.28
N PHE A 305 0.57 -17.77 -7.04
CA PHE A 305 1.08 -19.10 -6.68
C PHE A 305 0.00 -20.10 -6.24
N TYR A 306 -1.11 -19.61 -5.68
CA TYR A 306 -2.21 -20.43 -5.15
C TYR A 306 -3.51 -20.10 -5.88
N PRO A 307 -3.82 -20.80 -6.99
CA PRO A 307 -5.06 -20.59 -7.76
C PRO A 307 -6.30 -20.89 -6.94
N GLU A 308 -7.38 -20.17 -7.21
CA GLU A 308 -8.69 -20.42 -6.62
C GLU A 308 -9.21 -21.81 -7.01
N ARG A 309 -10.01 -22.43 -6.12
CA ARG A 309 -10.47 -23.82 -6.28
C ARG A 309 -11.36 -24.03 -7.51
N ASP A 310 -12.17 -23.02 -7.84
CA ASP A 310 -13.12 -23.07 -8.98
C ASP A 310 -12.42 -22.99 -10.34
N GLU A 311 -11.22 -22.44 -10.39
CA GLU A 311 -10.46 -22.31 -11.62
C GLU A 311 -9.88 -23.64 -12.11
N ARG A 312 -9.75 -24.65 -11.24
CA ARG A 312 -9.26 -25.98 -11.58
C ARG A 312 -10.29 -26.81 -12.39
N LEU A 313 -11.55 -26.43 -12.37
CA LEU A 313 -12.66 -27.16 -12.98
C LEU A 313 -13.06 -26.65 -14.37
N ASN A 314 -12.59 -25.46 -14.79
CA ASN A 314 -13.00 -24.82 -16.04
C ASN A 314 -11.93 -25.01 -17.14
N ASN A 315 -11.78 -26.24 -17.65
CA ASN A 315 -10.79 -26.63 -18.66
C ASN A 315 -11.17 -26.33 -20.12
N GLY A 316 -12.06 -25.38 -20.39
CA GLY A 316 -12.40 -24.98 -21.73
C GLY A 316 -11.56 -23.80 -22.24
N TYR A 317 -10.68 -24.01 -23.20
CA TYR A 317 -9.85 -23.01 -23.89
C TYR A 317 -8.92 -22.18 -23.01
N GLN A 318 -7.98 -22.82 -22.32
CA GLN A 318 -6.90 -22.12 -21.64
C GLN A 318 -5.62 -22.13 -22.49
N ILE A 319 -5.05 -20.92 -22.68
CA ILE A 319 -3.64 -20.82 -23.06
C ILE A 319 -2.87 -21.64 -22.01
N ARG A 320 -2.02 -22.58 -22.47
CA ARG A 320 -1.18 -23.41 -21.59
C ARG A 320 -0.35 -22.48 -20.70
N HIS A 321 -0.79 -22.26 -19.46
CA HIS A 321 0.01 -21.62 -18.45
C HIS A 321 0.97 -22.66 -17.83
N LEU A 322 2.09 -22.16 -17.31
CA LEU A 322 3.07 -22.99 -16.61
C LEU A 322 2.44 -23.53 -15.30
N ALA A 323 1.96 -24.77 -15.35
CA ALA A 323 1.52 -25.45 -14.12
C ALA A 323 2.75 -25.84 -13.31
N LEU A 324 3.03 -25.07 -12.25
CA LEU A 324 4.14 -25.38 -11.35
C LEU A 324 3.84 -26.66 -10.54
N THR A 325 4.80 -27.57 -10.50
CA THR A 325 4.80 -28.67 -9.53
C THR A 325 4.89 -28.12 -8.09
N HIS A 326 4.60 -28.95 -7.09
CA HIS A 326 4.71 -28.52 -5.69
C HIS A 326 6.13 -27.99 -5.36
N GLN A 327 7.17 -28.69 -5.81
CA GLN A 327 8.57 -28.30 -5.60
C GLN A 327 8.91 -26.97 -6.30
N GLN A 328 8.53 -26.82 -7.56
CA GLN A 328 8.75 -25.57 -8.31
C GLN A 328 8.02 -24.39 -7.66
N ARG A 329 6.80 -24.59 -7.18
CA ARG A 329 6.06 -23.56 -6.44
C ARG A 329 6.78 -23.15 -5.16
N SER A 330 7.22 -24.13 -4.37
CA SER A 330 7.95 -23.86 -3.13
C SER A 330 9.27 -23.13 -3.41
N ALA A 331 10.01 -23.53 -4.43
CA ALA A 331 11.24 -22.84 -4.86
C ALA A 331 10.95 -21.41 -5.33
N ALA A 332 9.90 -21.18 -6.11
CA ALA A 332 9.52 -19.85 -6.57
C ALA A 332 9.10 -18.94 -5.40
N ILE A 333 8.33 -19.45 -4.45
CA ILE A 333 7.96 -18.72 -3.23
C ILE A 333 9.21 -18.40 -2.40
N PHE A 334 10.13 -19.34 -2.25
CA PHE A 334 11.40 -19.09 -1.56
C PHE A 334 12.21 -17.97 -2.23
N CYS A 335 12.32 -17.98 -3.55
CA CYS A 335 12.94 -16.87 -4.30
C CYS A 335 12.23 -15.54 -4.05
N VAL A 336 10.90 -15.52 -4.02
CA VAL A 336 10.13 -14.30 -3.72
C VAL A 336 10.42 -13.80 -2.31
N VAL A 337 10.50 -14.68 -1.32
CA VAL A 337 10.84 -14.34 0.07
C VAL A 337 12.25 -13.72 0.15
N LEU A 338 13.23 -14.31 -0.52
CA LEU A 338 14.60 -13.78 -0.58
C LEU A 338 14.63 -12.41 -1.26
N LEU A 339 14.00 -12.27 -2.43
CA LEU A 339 13.95 -11.01 -3.17
C LEU A 339 13.20 -9.92 -2.39
N ALA A 340 12.12 -10.26 -1.71
CA ALA A 340 11.39 -9.34 -0.84
C ALA A 340 12.26 -8.88 0.34
N GLY A 341 13.00 -9.79 0.97
CA GLY A 341 13.96 -9.46 2.02
C GLY A 341 15.10 -8.57 1.53
N MET A 342 15.65 -8.85 0.36
CA MET A 342 16.68 -8.01 -0.28
C MET A 342 16.14 -6.63 -0.62
N TYR A 343 14.93 -6.56 -1.19
CA TYR A 343 14.27 -5.29 -1.49
C TYR A 343 14.03 -4.49 -0.21
N TYR A 344 13.54 -5.13 0.85
CA TYR A 344 13.35 -4.50 2.15
C TYR A 344 14.63 -3.91 2.71
N TYR A 345 15.72 -4.69 2.67
CA TYR A 345 17.03 -4.23 3.11
C TYR A 345 17.54 -3.04 2.28
N THR A 346 17.51 -3.15 0.95
CA THR A 346 18.13 -2.15 0.07
C THR A 346 17.33 -0.86 -0.04
N THR A 347 16.00 -0.93 -0.06
CA THR A 347 15.16 0.26 -0.28
C THR A 347 14.63 0.90 1.00
N ASN A 348 14.37 0.10 2.03
CA ASN A 348 13.77 0.64 3.25
C ASN A 348 14.79 0.80 4.39
N LEU A 349 15.71 -0.14 4.56
CA LEU A 349 16.64 -0.10 5.68
C LEU A 349 17.97 0.58 5.30
N ASN A 350 18.59 0.19 4.19
CA ASN A 350 19.92 0.72 3.82
C ASN A 350 19.87 2.20 3.41
N ILE A 351 18.85 2.62 2.66
CA ILE A 351 18.67 4.03 2.28
C ILE A 351 18.50 4.89 3.53
N THR A 352 17.76 4.41 4.53
CA THR A 352 17.58 5.14 5.78
C THR A 352 18.83 5.17 6.63
N ILE A 353 19.67 4.11 6.60
CA ILE A 353 20.99 4.10 7.28
C ILE A 353 21.95 5.11 6.67
N THR A 354 21.94 5.25 5.33
CA THR A 354 22.87 6.14 4.62
C THR A 354 22.41 7.59 4.63
N ASN A 355 21.10 7.85 4.67
CA ASN A 355 20.51 9.19 4.65
C ASN A 355 20.15 9.67 6.07
N ALA A 356 21.02 9.65 7.00
CA ALA A 356 20.92 9.99 8.45
C ALA A 356 19.88 11.07 8.90
N THR A 357 18.97 11.50 8.02
CA THR A 357 17.97 12.53 8.24
C THR A 357 16.62 12.01 8.70
N ASP A 358 16.34 10.71 8.51
CA ASP A 358 15.07 10.11 8.91
C ASP A 358 15.28 9.06 10.00
N ASP A 359 14.82 9.39 11.20
CA ASP A 359 15.01 8.61 12.42
C ASP A 359 14.15 7.33 12.54
N TYR A 360 13.52 6.81 11.45
CA TYR A 360 12.75 5.54 11.57
C TYR A 360 13.58 4.40 12.15
N LEU A 361 14.89 4.43 11.90
CA LEU A 361 15.82 3.40 12.37
C LEU A 361 16.05 3.46 13.86
N ASN A 362 15.83 4.62 14.48
CA ASN A 362 15.90 4.83 15.92
C ASN A 362 14.53 4.60 16.57
N TYR A 363 13.79 3.58 16.10
CA TYR A 363 12.50 3.25 16.66
C TYR A 363 12.57 3.21 18.20
N ARG A 364 11.64 3.94 18.83
CA ARG A 364 11.42 3.97 20.28
C ARG A 364 9.93 3.89 20.53
N PHE A 365 9.57 3.26 21.63
CA PHE A 365 8.20 3.36 22.13
C PHE A 365 7.96 4.72 22.81
N SER A 366 6.70 5.12 22.83
CA SER A 366 6.29 6.41 23.42
C SER A 366 6.68 6.57 24.89
N TRP A 367 6.79 5.47 25.65
CA TRP A 367 7.18 5.45 27.06
C TRP A 367 8.68 5.37 27.32
N GLU A 368 9.51 5.13 26.29
CA GLU A 368 10.99 5.06 26.44
C GLU A 368 11.64 6.44 26.48
N VAL A 369 10.87 7.49 26.19
CA VAL A 369 11.36 8.87 26.16
C VAL A 369 10.65 9.66 27.24
N PRO A 370 11.39 10.26 28.22
CA PRO A 370 10.75 11.12 29.22
C PRO A 370 10.04 12.28 28.55
N VAL A 371 8.79 12.52 28.92
CA VAL A 371 8.08 13.74 28.54
C VAL A 371 8.80 14.89 29.24
N LYS A 372 9.53 15.71 28.47
CA LYS A 372 10.11 16.97 28.98
C LYS A 372 9.06 18.05 29.00
#